data_05688c9a0f8a55764501a9a42a8e6c09
#
_entry.id   05688c9a0f8a55764501a9a42a8e6c09
#
_cell.length_a   1.000
_cell.length_b   1.000
_cell.length_c   1.000
_cell.angle_alpha   90.00
_cell.angle_beta   90.00
_cell.angle_gamma   90.00
#
_symmetry.space_group_name_H-M   'P 1'
#
loop_
_entity.id
_entity.type
_entity.pdbx_description
1 polymer ?
#
loop_
_entity_poly.entity_id
_entity_poly.type
_entity_poly.pdbx_seq_one_letter_code
_entity_poly.pdbx_strand_id
1 'polypeptide(L)'
;MCSCFADMHVHIGGDDAGHPVKITASRSLTFANIAEEAVSRKGLDMVGIVDCECPNVQEDIFHMLESGDMRELDAGGILYKGRMTVILGAEVETSEADGRGAHYVSYFPDMRSISDYSSAISKYITNVNLSTQRSRLKASEVVELTHKCGGITVVAHAFTPFKSLYGACADRISELIDRSSGLDFSGVELGLSSDTFLADRISELEGYTFLSNSDAHSLSKMGREYNRLCVEEPSYDEFRKCLLRQDGRRVDANYGLDPRLGKYHHTFCSKCDHIFSNYLHQDSCPFCGARGSLVKGVFDRIEEIADRKEPLHPAHRPAYHHQVPLEFVPRVGKGTLNRLLSAFGTEMNVLHLASLDDLKAVVKDEVAENIVAAREGRLGIASGGGGIYGKVTQ
;
A
#
# COMPACT_ATOMS: atom_id res chain seq x y z
N MET A 1 24.24 -3.39 6.35
CA MET A 1 22.86 -3.16 5.87
C MET A 1 22.45 -4.36 5.04
N CYS A 2 21.23 -4.85 5.19
CA CYS A 2 20.62 -5.93 4.41
C CYS A 2 19.46 -5.41 3.54
N SER A 3 19.06 -6.21 2.55
CA SER A 3 17.87 -5.97 1.74
C SER A 3 16.67 -6.59 2.46
N CYS A 4 15.57 -5.85 2.56
CA CYS A 4 14.33 -6.26 3.22
C CYS A 4 13.15 -6.00 2.29
N PHE A 5 12.36 -7.03 1.96
CA PHE A 5 11.11 -6.87 1.22
C PHE A 5 9.96 -6.56 2.18
N ALA A 6 9.28 -5.44 1.93
CA ALA A 6 8.26 -4.90 2.81
C ALA A 6 6.98 -4.50 2.09
N ASP A 7 5.84 -5.03 2.53
CA ASP A 7 4.50 -4.58 2.17
C ASP A 7 3.86 -3.92 3.38
N MET A 8 3.74 -2.61 3.35
CA MET A 8 3.42 -1.83 4.55
C MET A 8 1.92 -1.48 4.68
N HIS A 9 1.05 -2.02 3.81
CA HIS A 9 -0.38 -1.72 3.85
C HIS A 9 -1.22 -2.98 3.61
N VAL A 10 -1.51 -3.70 4.70
CA VAL A 10 -2.35 -4.91 4.69
C VAL A 10 -3.47 -4.77 5.71
N HIS A 11 -4.72 -4.96 5.27
CA HIS A 11 -5.91 -4.85 6.12
C HIS A 11 -6.25 -6.15 6.84
N ILE A 12 -6.92 -6.03 7.99
CA ILE A 12 -7.55 -7.14 8.72
C ILE A 12 -9.04 -7.18 8.38
N GLY A 13 -9.54 -8.33 7.89
CA GLY A 13 -10.96 -8.51 7.59
C GLY A 13 -11.79 -8.94 8.79
N GLY A 14 -11.18 -9.66 9.76
CA GLY A 14 -11.81 -10.11 10.98
C GLY A 14 -10.81 -10.45 12.06
N ASP A 15 -11.26 -10.41 13.32
CA ASP A 15 -10.51 -10.92 14.47
C ASP A 15 -10.60 -12.46 14.55
N ASP A 16 -9.86 -13.07 15.46
CA ASP A 16 -9.85 -14.53 15.65
C ASP A 16 -11.20 -15.07 16.21
N ALA A 17 -12.02 -14.21 16.83
CA ALA A 17 -13.37 -14.55 17.26
C ALA A 17 -14.41 -14.47 16.11
N GLY A 18 -14.00 -13.98 14.93
CA GLY A 18 -14.85 -13.86 13.72
C GLY A 18 -15.64 -12.56 13.62
N HIS A 19 -15.39 -11.57 14.50
CA HIS A 19 -15.99 -10.24 14.34
C HIS A 19 -15.39 -9.49 13.15
N PRO A 20 -16.16 -8.61 12.47
CA PRO A 20 -15.63 -7.79 11.39
C PRO A 20 -14.66 -6.73 11.91
N VAL A 21 -13.57 -6.51 11.16
CA VAL A 21 -12.65 -5.38 11.33
C VAL A 21 -12.77 -4.45 10.12
N LYS A 22 -12.20 -4.79 8.97
CA LYS A 22 -12.43 -4.09 7.69
C LYS A 22 -13.55 -4.78 6.92
N ILE A 23 -14.72 -4.14 6.81
CA ILE A 23 -15.92 -4.76 6.21
C ILE A 23 -15.70 -5.20 4.76
N THR A 24 -14.86 -4.47 4.01
CA THR A 24 -14.57 -4.73 2.59
C THR A 24 -13.51 -5.81 2.38
N ALA A 25 -12.83 -6.26 3.43
CA ALA A 25 -11.79 -7.27 3.37
C ALA A 25 -12.33 -8.69 3.66
N SER A 26 -11.59 -9.70 3.18
CA SER A 26 -11.91 -11.11 3.44
C SER A 26 -11.79 -11.43 4.92
N ARG A 27 -12.75 -12.15 5.48
CA ARG A 27 -12.72 -12.63 6.88
C ARG A 27 -11.52 -13.52 7.20
N SER A 28 -10.90 -14.13 6.20
CA SER A 28 -9.69 -14.93 6.37
C SER A 28 -8.42 -14.10 6.60
N LEU A 29 -8.50 -12.78 6.43
CA LEU A 29 -7.43 -11.86 6.82
C LEU A 29 -7.53 -11.59 8.34
N THR A 30 -7.12 -12.55 9.16
CA THR A 30 -6.85 -12.32 10.59
C THR A 30 -5.38 -11.93 10.76
N PHE A 31 -5.03 -11.34 11.89
CA PHE A 31 -3.64 -10.94 12.17
C PHE A 31 -2.68 -12.14 12.04
N ALA A 32 -3.04 -13.29 12.61
CA ALA A 32 -2.26 -14.53 12.55
C ALA A 32 -2.08 -15.04 11.11
N ASN A 33 -3.17 -15.05 10.31
CA ASN A 33 -3.12 -15.53 8.92
C ASN A 33 -2.30 -14.60 8.03
N ILE A 34 -2.33 -13.29 8.26
CA ILE A 34 -1.48 -12.32 7.55
C ILE A 34 0.00 -12.59 7.85
N ALA A 35 0.36 -12.75 9.13
CA ALA A 35 1.74 -13.02 9.52
C ALA A 35 2.25 -14.35 8.92
N GLU A 36 1.44 -15.40 8.94
CA GLU A 36 1.81 -16.70 8.36
C GLU A 36 1.92 -16.63 6.82
N GLU A 37 0.98 -16.01 6.13
CA GLU A 37 1.02 -15.84 4.66
C GLU A 37 2.25 -15.03 4.22
N ALA A 38 2.58 -13.94 4.95
CA ALA A 38 3.74 -13.12 4.68
C ALA A 38 5.05 -13.91 4.70
N VAL A 39 5.21 -14.79 5.70
CA VAL A 39 6.42 -15.63 5.87
C VAL A 39 6.44 -16.81 4.92
N SER A 40 5.35 -17.62 4.93
CA SER A 40 5.38 -18.96 4.35
C SER A 40 5.12 -18.98 2.85
N ARG A 41 4.41 -17.96 2.32
CA ARG A 41 4.04 -17.92 0.91
C ARG A 41 4.60 -16.70 0.18
N LYS A 42 4.50 -15.51 0.76
CA LYS A 42 4.97 -14.27 0.12
C LYS A 42 6.48 -14.13 0.22
N GLY A 43 7.09 -14.43 1.37
CA GLY A 43 8.53 -14.25 1.61
C GLY A 43 8.88 -12.79 1.89
N LEU A 44 7.97 -12.07 2.58
CA LEU A 44 8.22 -10.73 3.07
C LEU A 44 9.04 -10.77 4.35
N ASP A 45 9.95 -9.82 4.50
CA ASP A 45 10.77 -9.64 5.71
C ASP A 45 10.10 -8.69 6.70
N MET A 46 9.19 -7.83 6.19
CA MET A 46 8.44 -6.87 6.99
C MET A 46 7.03 -6.71 6.43
N VAL A 47 6.03 -6.58 7.30
CA VAL A 47 4.64 -6.30 6.91
C VAL A 47 4.02 -5.25 7.83
N GLY A 48 3.41 -4.21 7.25
CA GLY A 48 2.58 -3.24 7.95
C GLY A 48 1.12 -3.71 7.98
N ILE A 49 0.57 -3.94 9.16
CA ILE A 49 -0.83 -4.32 9.35
C ILE A 49 -1.59 -3.10 9.88
N VAL A 50 -2.55 -2.59 9.08
CA VAL A 50 -3.07 -1.22 9.27
C VAL A 50 -4.44 -1.15 9.97
N ASP A 51 -4.81 -2.14 10.77
CA ASP A 51 -6.05 -2.16 11.55
C ASP A 51 -5.78 -2.57 13.02
N CYS A 52 -4.54 -2.36 13.49
CA CYS A 52 -4.10 -2.77 14.83
C CYS A 52 -4.60 -1.83 15.95
N GLU A 53 -5.22 -0.70 15.61
CA GLU A 53 -5.90 0.15 16.59
C GLU A 53 -7.16 -0.46 17.14
N CYS A 54 -7.75 -1.47 16.46
CA CYS A 54 -8.96 -2.15 16.91
C CYS A 54 -8.69 -2.97 18.19
N PRO A 55 -9.43 -2.75 19.30
CA PRO A 55 -9.18 -3.45 20.56
C PRO A 55 -9.23 -4.98 20.44
N ASN A 56 -10.16 -5.52 19.66
CA ASN A 56 -10.24 -6.98 19.46
C ASN A 56 -8.99 -7.53 18.77
N VAL A 57 -8.43 -6.77 17.80
CA VAL A 57 -7.16 -7.15 17.14
C VAL A 57 -6.00 -7.09 18.14
N GLN A 58 -6.00 -6.12 19.05
CA GLN A 58 -4.98 -6.04 20.10
C GLN A 58 -5.04 -7.26 21.03
N GLU A 59 -6.22 -7.77 21.34
CA GLU A 59 -6.39 -9.03 22.09
C GLU A 59 -5.75 -10.21 21.36
N ASP A 60 -6.00 -10.35 20.05
CA ASP A 60 -5.37 -11.41 19.21
C ASP A 60 -3.83 -11.30 19.25
N ILE A 61 -3.30 -10.07 19.13
CA ILE A 61 -1.84 -9.82 19.19
C ILE A 61 -1.29 -10.19 20.56
N PHE A 62 -1.97 -9.82 21.67
CA PHE A 62 -1.55 -10.18 23.03
C PHE A 62 -1.49 -11.70 23.23
N HIS A 63 -2.48 -12.44 22.73
CA HIS A 63 -2.46 -13.91 22.80
C HIS A 63 -1.26 -14.51 22.06
N MET A 64 -0.87 -13.95 20.89
CA MET A 64 0.30 -14.40 20.14
C MET A 64 1.63 -14.03 20.83
N LEU A 65 1.68 -12.92 21.56
CA LEU A 65 2.81 -12.56 22.40
C LEU A 65 2.94 -13.49 23.61
N GLU A 66 1.84 -13.80 24.28
CA GLU A 66 1.78 -14.73 25.43
C GLU A 66 2.14 -16.17 25.04
N SER A 67 1.72 -16.63 23.84
CA SER A 67 2.09 -17.96 23.33
C SER A 67 3.57 -18.11 22.99
N GLY A 68 4.28 -17.00 22.80
CA GLY A 68 5.66 -16.95 22.38
C GLY A 68 5.88 -17.08 20.86
N ASP A 69 4.82 -17.12 20.07
CA ASP A 69 4.91 -17.07 18.59
C ASP A 69 5.43 -15.71 18.11
N MET A 70 5.21 -14.68 18.92
CA MET A 70 5.66 -13.32 18.68
C MET A 70 6.41 -12.73 19.87
N ARG A 71 7.26 -11.74 19.59
CA ARG A 71 7.90 -10.91 20.61
C ARG A 71 8.11 -9.49 20.12
N GLU A 72 7.94 -8.53 20.98
CA GLU A 72 8.31 -7.14 20.67
C GLU A 72 9.83 -7.00 20.54
N LEU A 73 10.28 -6.12 19.64
CA LEU A 73 11.68 -5.78 19.42
C LEU A 73 12.03 -4.47 20.15
N ASP A 74 13.22 -4.37 20.70
CA ASP A 74 13.72 -3.15 21.34
C ASP A 74 13.76 -1.94 20.38
N ALA A 75 14.04 -2.20 19.08
CA ALA A 75 14.00 -1.22 18.00
C ALA A 75 12.60 -1.01 17.42
N GLY A 76 11.56 -1.54 18.06
CA GLY A 76 10.16 -1.48 17.68
C GLY A 76 9.78 -2.48 16.57
N GLY A 77 8.49 -2.77 16.53
CA GLY A 77 7.89 -3.85 15.73
C GLY A 77 7.79 -5.16 16.49
N ILE A 78 7.06 -6.11 15.93
CA ILE A 78 6.81 -7.43 16.52
C ILE A 78 7.42 -8.50 15.63
N LEU A 79 8.39 -9.25 16.15
CA LEU A 79 9.02 -10.35 15.43
C LEU A 79 8.16 -11.61 15.50
N TYR A 80 7.72 -12.10 14.35
CA TYR A 80 6.95 -13.32 14.20
C TYR A 80 7.85 -14.51 13.90
N LYS A 81 7.79 -15.55 14.76
CA LYS A 81 8.53 -16.83 14.66
C LYS A 81 10.02 -16.65 14.37
N GLY A 82 10.61 -15.55 14.80
CA GLY A 82 12.03 -15.25 14.57
C GLY A 82 12.41 -14.95 13.11
N ARG A 83 11.45 -14.65 12.22
CA ARG A 83 11.66 -14.58 10.76
C ARG A 83 11.24 -13.29 10.10
N MET A 84 10.15 -12.66 10.51
CA MET A 84 9.56 -11.51 9.87
C MET A 84 9.05 -10.52 10.90
N THR A 85 9.19 -9.24 10.64
CA THR A 85 8.72 -8.18 11.54
C THR A 85 7.37 -7.62 11.08
N VAL A 86 6.41 -7.60 11.99
CA VAL A 86 5.16 -6.87 11.83
C VAL A 86 5.33 -5.46 12.38
N ILE A 87 4.94 -4.47 11.61
CA ILE A 87 4.81 -3.07 12.04
C ILE A 87 3.32 -2.79 12.27
N LEU A 88 3.00 -2.36 13.47
CA LEU A 88 1.63 -2.06 13.87
C LEU A 88 1.16 -0.75 13.24
N GLY A 89 0.04 -0.76 12.56
CA GLY A 89 -0.50 0.41 11.88
C GLY A 89 -2.00 0.60 12.12
N ALA A 90 -2.46 1.80 11.77
CA ALA A 90 -3.85 2.19 11.76
C ALA A 90 -4.15 3.04 10.52
N GLU A 91 -5.20 2.71 9.76
CA GLU A 91 -5.71 3.58 8.69
C GLU A 91 -6.94 4.34 9.17
N VAL A 92 -6.96 5.66 8.95
CA VAL A 92 -8.09 6.53 9.32
C VAL A 92 -8.48 7.45 8.16
N GLU A 93 -9.79 7.67 7.97
CA GLU A 93 -10.32 8.70 7.09
C GLU A 93 -10.46 10.02 7.85
N THR A 94 -9.93 11.12 7.32
CA THR A 94 -10.05 12.46 7.90
C THR A 94 -11.35 13.16 7.48
N SER A 95 -11.62 14.30 8.11
CA SER A 95 -12.72 15.22 7.74
C SER A 95 -12.19 16.64 7.71
N GLU A 96 -11.96 17.16 6.51
CA GLU A 96 -11.55 18.54 6.33
C GLU A 96 -12.73 19.51 6.47
N ALA A 97 -12.43 20.83 6.59
CA ALA A 97 -13.45 21.85 6.88
C ALA A 97 -14.58 21.93 5.83
N ASP A 98 -14.31 21.54 4.60
CA ASP A 98 -15.26 21.50 3.49
C ASP A 98 -15.99 20.16 3.34
N GLY A 99 -15.76 19.23 4.26
CA GLY A 99 -16.35 17.89 4.26
C GLY A 99 -15.63 16.88 3.38
N ARG A 100 -14.55 17.27 2.68
CA ARG A 100 -13.66 16.31 1.99
C ARG A 100 -12.83 15.54 3.01
N GLY A 101 -12.22 14.45 2.60
CA GLY A 101 -11.37 13.64 3.47
C GLY A 101 -10.49 12.70 2.69
N ALA A 102 -9.41 12.26 3.34
CA ALA A 102 -8.44 11.33 2.77
C ALA A 102 -8.04 10.28 3.81
N HIS A 103 -7.48 9.18 3.34
CA HIS A 103 -6.91 8.14 4.19
C HIS A 103 -5.45 8.43 4.50
N TYR A 104 -5.10 8.16 5.76
CA TYR A 104 -3.73 8.22 6.25
C TYR A 104 -3.43 6.97 7.05
N VAL A 105 -2.24 6.42 6.85
CA VAL A 105 -1.75 5.29 7.65
C VAL A 105 -0.76 5.82 8.67
N SER A 106 -1.01 5.49 9.92
CA SER A 106 -0.12 5.75 11.05
C SER A 106 0.55 4.45 11.47
N TYR A 107 1.87 4.45 11.72
CA TYR A 107 2.63 3.30 12.16
C TYR A 107 3.20 3.55 13.56
N PHE A 108 3.28 2.51 14.37
CA PHE A 108 3.66 2.59 15.79
C PHE A 108 4.75 1.58 16.14
N PRO A 109 5.66 1.92 17.09
CA PRO A 109 6.78 1.07 17.44
C PRO A 109 6.37 -0.18 18.24
N ASP A 110 5.35 -0.11 19.07
CA ASP A 110 5.02 -1.15 20.05
C ASP A 110 3.52 -1.19 20.40
N MET A 111 3.12 -2.22 21.16
CA MET A 111 1.73 -2.42 21.59
C MET A 111 1.22 -1.28 22.47
N ARG A 112 2.09 -0.67 23.27
CA ARG A 112 1.69 0.47 24.12
C ARG A 112 1.31 1.67 23.25
N SER A 113 2.14 2.02 22.29
CA SER A 113 1.93 3.16 21.39
C SER A 113 0.64 3.03 20.58
N ILE A 114 0.36 1.84 20.00
CA ILE A 114 -0.89 1.62 19.25
C ILE A 114 -2.11 1.60 20.17
N SER A 115 -1.99 1.12 21.41
CA SER A 115 -3.08 1.12 22.39
C SER A 115 -3.39 2.53 22.89
N ASP A 116 -2.37 3.35 23.13
CA ASP A 116 -2.53 4.77 23.46
C ASP A 116 -3.21 5.53 22.29
N TYR A 117 -2.80 5.24 21.04
CA TYR A 117 -3.47 5.79 19.86
C TYR A 117 -4.92 5.33 19.74
N SER A 118 -5.21 4.02 19.91
CA SER A 118 -6.56 3.46 19.90
C SER A 118 -7.47 4.18 20.89
N SER A 119 -6.99 4.35 22.12
CA SER A 119 -7.72 5.06 23.19
C SER A 119 -7.97 6.54 22.83
N ALA A 120 -7.02 7.18 22.16
CA ALA A 120 -7.14 8.58 21.77
C ALA A 120 -8.09 8.76 20.58
N ILE A 121 -7.95 7.96 19.50
CA ILE A 121 -8.74 8.06 18.26
C ILE A 121 -10.19 7.65 18.48
N SER A 122 -10.48 6.75 19.44
CA SER A 122 -11.83 6.31 19.78
C SER A 122 -12.79 7.46 20.11
N LYS A 123 -12.27 8.59 20.58
CA LYS A 123 -13.04 9.81 20.87
C LYS A 123 -13.55 10.53 19.60
N TYR A 124 -12.97 10.22 18.45
CA TYR A 124 -13.19 10.93 17.18
C TYR A 124 -13.85 10.06 16.11
N ILE A 125 -13.98 8.76 16.34
CA ILE A 125 -14.63 7.80 15.45
C ILE A 125 -15.88 7.19 16.13
N THR A 126 -16.70 6.48 15.39
CA THR A 126 -17.98 5.94 15.90
C THR A 126 -17.78 4.59 16.62
N ASN A 127 -16.94 3.71 16.07
CA ASN A 127 -16.72 2.37 16.59
C ASN A 127 -15.26 1.94 16.36
N VAL A 128 -14.45 1.98 17.41
CA VAL A 128 -13.02 1.65 17.34
C VAL A 128 -12.73 0.18 16.96
N ASN A 129 -13.73 -0.71 17.03
CA ASN A 129 -13.60 -2.11 16.57
C ASN A 129 -13.80 -2.29 15.05
N LEU A 130 -14.09 -1.21 14.32
CA LEU A 130 -14.16 -1.22 12.86
C LEU A 130 -13.09 -0.29 12.29
N SER A 131 -12.28 -0.80 11.39
CA SER A 131 -11.18 -0.06 10.81
C SER A 131 -11.62 1.01 9.79
N THR A 132 -10.71 1.92 9.49
CA THR A 132 -10.81 2.95 8.44
C THR A 132 -12.11 3.75 8.52
N GLN A 133 -12.50 4.12 9.74
CA GLN A 133 -13.67 4.95 9.91
C GLN A 133 -13.34 6.42 9.62
N ARG A 134 -14.37 7.14 9.18
CA ARG A 134 -14.28 8.59 9.07
C ARG A 134 -14.22 9.20 10.47
N SER A 135 -13.11 9.83 10.76
CA SER A 135 -12.90 10.57 12.01
C SER A 135 -13.43 12.00 11.89
N ARG A 136 -13.55 12.67 13.04
CA ARG A 136 -13.80 14.11 13.10
C ARG A 136 -12.51 14.95 13.09
N LEU A 137 -11.37 14.31 12.80
CA LEU A 137 -10.06 14.96 12.76
C LEU A 137 -9.70 15.38 11.35
N LYS A 138 -8.96 16.49 11.23
CA LYS A 138 -8.26 16.89 10.01
C LYS A 138 -6.95 16.15 9.87
N ALA A 139 -6.34 16.21 8.69
CA ALA A 139 -5.03 15.61 8.42
C ALA A 139 -3.95 16.05 9.42
N SER A 140 -3.84 17.36 9.69
CA SER A 140 -2.88 17.89 10.66
C SER A 140 -3.08 17.34 12.08
N GLU A 141 -4.35 17.17 12.50
CA GLU A 141 -4.68 16.64 13.83
C GLU A 141 -4.38 15.13 13.93
N VAL A 142 -4.54 14.36 12.84
CA VAL A 142 -4.13 12.95 12.79
C VAL A 142 -2.62 12.84 12.92
N VAL A 143 -1.85 13.63 12.17
CA VAL A 143 -0.37 13.65 12.27
C VAL A 143 0.07 14.00 13.69
N GLU A 144 -0.52 15.04 14.30
CA GLU A 144 -0.22 15.45 15.67
C GLU A 144 -0.53 14.34 16.68
N LEU A 145 -1.71 13.71 16.56
CA LEU A 145 -2.14 12.62 17.44
C LEU A 145 -1.20 11.42 17.34
N THR A 146 -0.86 11.01 16.11
CA THR A 146 0.08 9.93 15.84
C THR A 146 1.45 10.22 16.45
N HIS A 147 1.97 11.42 16.24
CA HIS A 147 3.26 11.83 16.80
C HIS A 147 3.25 11.81 18.34
N LYS A 148 2.17 12.28 18.99
CA LYS A 148 2.01 12.24 20.46
C LYS A 148 2.03 10.81 21.00
N CYS A 149 1.59 9.83 20.22
CA CYS A 149 1.63 8.41 20.56
C CYS A 149 2.93 7.71 20.10
N GLY A 150 3.97 8.47 19.68
CA GLY A 150 5.26 7.91 19.27
C GLY A 150 5.30 7.31 17.86
N GLY A 151 4.25 7.52 17.07
CA GLY A 151 4.13 7.02 15.71
C GLY A 151 4.57 8.00 14.62
N ILE A 152 4.50 7.53 13.37
CA ILE A 152 4.70 8.30 12.14
C ILE A 152 3.50 8.13 11.22
N THR A 153 3.21 9.14 10.38
CA THR A 153 2.07 9.12 9.46
C THR A 153 2.54 9.16 8.00
N VAL A 154 1.91 8.34 7.16
CA VAL A 154 2.11 8.25 5.72
C VAL A 154 0.78 8.55 5.01
N VAL A 155 0.83 9.27 3.89
CA VAL A 155 -0.34 9.48 3.02
C VAL A 155 -0.66 8.16 2.34
N ALA A 156 -1.85 7.62 2.56
CA ALA A 156 -2.30 6.38 1.94
C ALA A 156 -2.74 6.60 0.49
N HIS A 157 -2.37 5.68 -0.44
CA HIS A 157 -2.79 5.63 -1.85
C HIS A 157 -3.17 7.00 -2.44
N ALA A 158 -2.18 7.92 -2.46
CA ALA A 158 -2.32 9.37 -2.54
C ALA A 158 -3.18 9.91 -3.70
N PHE A 159 -3.35 9.14 -4.80
CA PHE A 159 -3.95 9.60 -6.04
C PHE A 159 -5.29 8.93 -6.41
N THR A 160 -5.75 7.94 -5.64
CA THR A 160 -7.02 7.25 -5.96
C THR A 160 -8.19 8.24 -6.00
N PRO A 161 -9.21 8.05 -6.87
CA PRO A 161 -10.32 8.99 -7.00
C PRO A 161 -11.15 9.20 -5.75
N PHE A 162 -11.04 8.28 -4.80
CA PHE A 162 -11.85 8.27 -3.58
C PHE A 162 -10.94 8.26 -2.35
N LYS A 163 -11.26 9.10 -1.37
CA LYS A 163 -10.64 9.07 -0.04
C LYS A 163 -9.11 9.14 -0.07
N SER A 164 -8.56 9.93 -0.97
CA SER A 164 -7.11 10.16 -1.07
C SER A 164 -6.78 11.63 -1.06
N LEU A 165 -5.55 11.96 -0.73
CA LEU A 165 -5.11 13.35 -0.61
C LEU A 165 -5.29 14.08 -1.95
N TYR A 166 -4.60 13.65 -2.99
CA TYR A 166 -4.63 14.34 -4.29
C TYR A 166 -5.85 13.99 -5.15
N GLY A 167 -6.38 12.78 -5.01
CA GLY A 167 -7.51 12.34 -5.84
C GLY A 167 -8.85 12.95 -5.43
N ALA A 168 -9.03 13.28 -4.15
CA ALA A 168 -10.33 13.67 -3.63
C ALA A 168 -10.31 14.84 -2.63
N CYS A 169 -9.16 15.20 -2.03
CA CYS A 169 -9.14 16.10 -0.89
C CYS A 169 -8.50 17.46 -1.18
N ALA A 170 -7.29 17.50 -1.75
CA ALA A 170 -6.53 18.73 -1.97
C ALA A 170 -5.69 18.65 -3.25
N ASP A 171 -5.22 19.80 -3.74
CA ASP A 171 -4.29 19.87 -4.85
C ASP A 171 -2.84 19.84 -4.36
N ARG A 172 -2.62 20.21 -3.09
CA ARG A 172 -1.30 20.28 -2.46
C ARG A 172 -1.36 19.81 -1.00
N ILE A 173 -0.29 19.16 -0.54
CA ILE A 173 -0.09 18.81 0.88
C ILE A 173 -0.13 20.06 1.76
N SER A 174 0.44 21.17 1.27
CA SER A 174 0.51 22.43 1.98
C SER A 174 -0.86 23.07 2.29
N GLU A 175 -1.93 22.63 1.64
CA GLU A 175 -3.31 23.03 1.98
C GLU A 175 -3.81 22.37 3.27
N LEU A 176 -3.23 21.23 3.65
CA LEU A 176 -3.68 20.38 4.76
C LEU A 176 -2.74 20.43 5.96
N ILE A 177 -1.45 20.63 5.73
CA ILE A 177 -0.41 20.65 6.77
C ILE A 177 0.45 21.91 6.64
N ASP A 178 0.53 22.65 7.74
CA ASP A 178 1.51 23.72 7.91
C ASP A 178 2.84 23.14 8.43
N ARG A 179 3.81 22.96 7.55
CA ARG A 179 5.14 22.44 7.87
C ARG A 179 5.94 23.33 8.84
N SER A 180 5.56 24.61 8.99
CA SER A 180 6.21 25.50 9.95
C SER A 180 5.98 25.05 11.39
N SER A 181 4.97 24.25 11.66
CA SER A 181 4.68 23.62 12.95
C SER A 181 5.70 22.54 13.35
N GLY A 182 6.56 22.08 12.43
CA GLY A 182 7.45 20.95 12.61
C GLY A 182 6.78 19.58 12.44
N LEU A 183 5.50 19.54 12.11
CA LEU A 183 4.76 18.31 11.78
C LEU A 183 4.66 18.15 10.27
N ASP A 184 4.90 16.92 9.77
CA ASP A 184 4.76 16.57 8.36
C ASP A 184 4.47 15.06 8.22
N PHE A 185 4.06 14.66 7.02
CA PHE A 185 4.02 13.24 6.65
C PHE A 185 5.44 12.69 6.50
N SER A 186 5.64 11.45 6.92
CA SER A 186 6.94 10.77 6.81
C SER A 186 7.16 10.15 5.43
N GLY A 187 6.10 9.96 4.63
CA GLY A 187 6.16 9.38 3.30
C GLY A 187 4.81 9.45 2.57
N VAL A 188 4.82 9.03 1.33
CA VAL A 188 3.64 9.01 0.46
C VAL A 188 3.53 7.66 -0.24
N GLU A 189 2.38 7.00 -0.10
CA GLU A 189 2.05 5.80 -0.83
C GLU A 189 1.45 6.16 -2.20
N LEU A 190 2.01 5.59 -3.27
CA LEU A 190 1.62 5.90 -4.64
C LEU A 190 0.24 5.33 -5.00
N GLY A 191 -0.06 4.13 -4.48
CA GLY A 191 -1.28 3.36 -4.84
C GLY A 191 -1.18 2.71 -6.22
N LEU A 192 -2.11 1.78 -6.48
CA LEU A 192 -2.07 0.83 -7.60
C LEU A 192 -2.22 1.42 -9.01
N SER A 193 -2.51 2.70 -9.15
CA SER A 193 -2.73 3.36 -10.45
C SER A 193 -1.76 4.50 -10.71
N SER A 194 -0.70 4.61 -9.90
CA SER A 194 0.36 5.62 -10.02
C SER A 194 1.74 4.98 -9.90
N ASP A 195 2.76 5.68 -10.33
CA ASP A 195 4.17 5.33 -10.19
C ASP A 195 5.02 6.59 -9.95
N THR A 196 6.33 6.43 -9.84
CA THR A 196 7.24 7.56 -9.64
C THR A 196 7.28 8.51 -10.85
N PHE A 197 7.04 8.00 -12.06
CA PHE A 197 7.04 8.84 -13.27
C PHE A 197 5.84 9.80 -13.29
N LEU A 198 4.70 9.36 -12.82
CA LEU A 198 3.52 10.21 -12.67
C LEU A 198 3.66 11.16 -11.47
N ALA A 199 4.04 10.64 -10.31
CA ALA A 199 4.08 11.41 -9.06
C ALA A 199 5.18 12.49 -9.05
N ASP A 200 6.37 12.23 -9.62
CA ASP A 200 7.49 13.20 -9.66
C ASP A 200 7.26 14.37 -10.64
N ARG A 201 6.09 14.44 -11.25
CA ARG A 201 5.59 15.63 -11.97
C ARG A 201 4.99 16.68 -11.02
N ILE A 202 4.81 16.33 -9.74
CA ILE A 202 4.33 17.23 -8.67
C ILE A 202 5.53 17.62 -7.81
N SER A 203 5.98 18.87 -7.92
CA SER A 203 7.26 19.34 -7.34
C SER A 203 7.32 19.24 -5.83
N GLU A 204 6.20 19.43 -5.13
CA GLU A 204 6.19 19.35 -3.65
C GLU A 204 6.51 17.94 -3.12
N LEU A 205 6.39 16.91 -3.98
CA LEU A 205 6.69 15.52 -3.63
C LEU A 205 8.18 15.18 -3.66
N GLU A 206 9.05 16.08 -4.14
CA GLU A 206 10.51 15.87 -4.13
C GLU A 206 11.04 15.55 -2.73
N GLY A 207 10.48 16.19 -1.69
CA GLY A 207 10.91 15.99 -0.31
C GLY A 207 10.52 14.67 0.31
N TYR A 208 9.59 13.92 -0.29
CA TYR A 208 9.02 12.72 0.30
C TYR A 208 9.61 11.43 -0.25
N THR A 209 9.68 10.43 0.61
CA THR A 209 9.95 9.04 0.21
C THR A 209 8.66 8.39 -0.28
N PHE A 210 8.72 7.67 -1.40
CA PHE A 210 7.57 6.95 -1.94
C PHE A 210 7.55 5.50 -1.50
N LEU A 211 6.34 5.01 -1.22
CA LEU A 211 6.03 3.62 -0.96
C LEU A 211 5.08 3.08 -2.03
N SER A 212 5.28 1.81 -2.38
CA SER A 212 4.34 0.99 -3.15
C SER A 212 3.89 -0.16 -2.26
N ASN A 213 2.61 -0.18 -1.92
CA ASN A 213 2.06 -1.16 -1.00
C ASN A 213 0.82 -1.81 -1.62
N SER A 214 0.48 -3.00 -1.15
CA SER A 214 -0.56 -3.79 -1.78
C SER A 214 -1.98 -3.30 -1.54
N ASP A 215 -2.23 -2.59 -0.44
CA ASP A 215 -3.59 -2.30 0.06
C ASP A 215 -4.45 -3.57 0.01
N ALA A 216 -3.92 -4.64 0.64
CA ALA A 216 -4.47 -5.97 0.50
C ALA A 216 -5.75 -6.15 1.32
N HIS A 217 -6.81 -6.58 0.64
CA HIS A 217 -8.10 -6.96 1.21
C HIS A 217 -8.36 -8.47 1.14
N SER A 218 -7.34 -9.26 0.78
CA SER A 218 -7.34 -10.73 0.83
C SER A 218 -5.91 -11.25 0.87
N LEU A 219 -5.66 -12.44 1.44
CA LEU A 219 -4.33 -13.04 1.56
C LEU A 219 -3.61 -13.11 0.20
N SER A 220 -4.31 -13.48 -0.88
CA SER A 220 -3.71 -13.59 -2.21
C SER A 220 -3.19 -12.24 -2.75
N LYS A 221 -3.72 -11.11 -2.30
CA LYS A 221 -3.32 -9.77 -2.76
C LYS A 221 -2.14 -9.18 -2.00
N MET A 222 -1.74 -9.76 -0.89
CA MET A 222 -0.53 -9.35 -0.17
C MET A 222 0.70 -9.47 -1.07
N GLY A 223 1.60 -8.50 -0.97
CA GLY A 223 2.82 -8.47 -1.78
C GLY A 223 2.60 -8.33 -3.29
N ARG A 224 1.41 -7.90 -3.76
CA ARG A 224 1.20 -7.55 -5.18
C ARG A 224 1.92 -6.26 -5.57
N GLU A 225 2.15 -5.38 -4.61
CA GLU A 225 3.08 -4.27 -4.59
C GLU A 225 3.85 -4.30 -3.28
N TYR A 226 5.11 -3.94 -3.29
CA TYR A 226 6.01 -3.93 -2.14
C TYR A 226 7.23 -3.08 -2.38
N ASN A 227 8.01 -2.87 -1.33
CA ASN A 227 9.23 -2.09 -1.36
C ASN A 227 10.43 -2.98 -1.05
N ARG A 228 11.60 -2.65 -1.60
CA ARG A 228 12.87 -3.14 -1.09
C ARG A 228 13.51 -2.04 -0.26
N LEU A 229 13.69 -2.32 1.01
CA LEU A 229 14.32 -1.43 1.98
C LEU A 229 15.78 -1.81 2.18
N CYS A 230 16.63 -0.81 2.38
CA CYS A 230 18.02 -0.96 2.80
C CYS A 230 18.11 -0.61 4.29
N VAL A 231 18.21 -1.63 5.15
CA VAL A 231 18.14 -1.54 6.61
C VAL A 231 19.29 -2.29 7.27
N GLU A 232 19.53 -2.10 8.56
CA GLU A 232 20.41 -2.98 9.34
C GLU A 232 19.69 -4.27 9.73
N GLU A 233 18.47 -4.13 10.26
CA GLU A 233 17.58 -5.22 10.61
C GLU A 233 16.11 -4.79 10.40
N PRO A 234 15.20 -5.71 10.10
CA PRO A 234 13.78 -5.37 9.98
C PRO A 234 13.20 -4.94 11.33
N SER A 235 12.96 -3.63 11.51
CA SER A 235 12.38 -3.04 12.72
C SER A 235 11.63 -1.74 12.40
N TYR A 236 10.82 -1.26 13.35
CA TYR A 236 10.11 0.02 13.19
C TYR A 236 11.08 1.20 13.04
N ASP A 237 12.12 1.27 13.86
CA ASP A 237 13.10 2.36 13.79
C ASP A 237 13.82 2.39 12.45
N GLU A 238 14.19 1.24 11.91
CA GLU A 238 14.83 1.15 10.60
C GLU A 238 13.87 1.53 9.47
N PHE A 239 12.59 1.12 9.55
CA PHE A 239 11.55 1.58 8.61
C PHE A 239 11.36 3.10 8.68
N ARG A 240 11.26 3.67 9.87
CA ARG A 240 11.18 5.12 10.07
C ARG A 240 12.39 5.84 9.47
N LYS A 241 13.61 5.33 9.71
CA LYS A 241 14.84 5.88 9.10
C LYS A 241 14.81 5.79 7.58
N CYS A 242 14.28 4.71 6.99
CA CYS A 242 14.11 4.59 5.53
C CYS A 242 13.24 5.70 4.97
N LEU A 243 12.09 5.99 5.61
CA LEU A 243 11.20 7.07 5.17
C LEU A 243 11.87 8.45 5.26
N LEU A 244 12.62 8.68 6.34
CA LEU A 244 13.32 9.94 6.59
C LEU A 244 14.71 10.01 5.93
N ARG A 245 15.16 8.92 5.29
CA ARG A 245 16.48 8.80 4.63
C ARG A 245 17.65 9.10 5.58
N GLN A 246 17.56 8.59 6.80
CA GLN A 246 18.55 8.80 7.86
C GLN A 246 19.60 7.68 7.89
N ASP A 247 20.82 8.01 8.25
CA ASP A 247 21.94 7.07 8.50
C ASP A 247 22.19 6.07 7.35
N GLY A 248 21.92 6.47 6.09
CA GLY A 248 22.06 5.63 4.91
C GLY A 248 20.90 4.64 4.67
N ARG A 249 19.88 4.62 5.56
CA ARG A 249 18.65 3.85 5.36
C ARG A 249 17.81 4.50 4.28
N ARG A 250 17.17 3.69 3.44
CA ARG A 250 16.36 4.18 2.32
C ARG A 250 15.42 3.11 1.78
N VAL A 251 14.42 3.53 1.09
CA VAL A 251 13.74 2.69 0.10
C VAL A 251 14.67 2.55 -1.10
N ASP A 252 15.09 1.33 -1.39
CA ASP A 252 16.09 1.03 -2.44
C ASP A 252 15.42 0.73 -3.79
N ALA A 253 14.20 0.20 -3.77
CA ALA A 253 13.35 0.05 -4.94
C ALA A 253 11.86 -0.02 -4.55
N ASN A 254 11.00 0.48 -5.44
CA ASN A 254 9.56 0.26 -5.42
C ASN A 254 9.22 -0.80 -6.48
N TYR A 255 8.44 -1.81 -6.10
CA TYR A 255 7.89 -2.83 -6.99
C TYR A 255 6.38 -2.66 -7.01
N GLY A 256 5.85 -2.13 -8.09
CA GLY A 256 4.43 -1.85 -8.19
C GLY A 256 3.86 -2.20 -9.56
N LEU A 257 2.55 -2.15 -9.69
CA LEU A 257 1.87 -2.38 -10.95
C LEU A 257 2.21 -1.27 -11.95
N ASP A 258 2.19 -1.61 -13.24
CA ASP A 258 2.07 -0.55 -14.25
C ASP A 258 0.76 0.20 -14.00
N PRO A 259 0.77 1.53 -13.89
CA PRO A 259 -0.43 2.33 -13.59
C PRO A 259 -1.63 2.02 -14.48
N ARG A 260 -1.38 1.59 -15.73
CA ARG A 260 -2.42 1.18 -16.68
C ARG A 260 -3.17 -0.09 -16.24
N LEU A 261 -2.58 -0.94 -15.40
CA LEU A 261 -3.27 -2.09 -14.80
C LEU A 261 -4.25 -1.68 -13.71
N GLY A 262 -4.09 -0.50 -13.13
CA GLY A 262 -4.95 0.03 -12.09
C GLY A 262 -6.39 0.25 -12.58
N LYS A 263 -7.36 -0.09 -11.75
CA LYS A 263 -8.80 0.02 -12.08
C LYS A 263 -9.32 1.46 -12.20
N TYR A 264 -8.52 2.44 -11.81
CA TYR A 264 -8.87 3.87 -11.84
C TYR A 264 -7.87 4.70 -12.65
N HIS A 265 -7.16 4.11 -13.60
CA HIS A 265 -6.15 4.82 -14.37
C HIS A 265 -6.74 6.01 -15.14
N HIS A 266 -7.78 5.77 -15.94
CA HIS A 266 -8.48 6.80 -16.72
C HIS A 266 -9.83 7.20 -16.12
N THR A 267 -10.27 8.41 -16.43
CA THR A 267 -11.61 8.92 -16.10
C THR A 267 -12.69 8.03 -16.73
N PHE A 268 -13.76 7.80 -16.01
CA PHE A 268 -14.90 7.02 -16.49
C PHE A 268 -16.24 7.60 -15.99
N CYS A 269 -17.31 7.24 -16.68
CA CYS A 269 -18.66 7.59 -16.27
C CYS A 269 -19.29 6.45 -15.45
N SER A 270 -19.66 6.72 -14.19
CA SER A 270 -20.33 5.75 -13.30
C SER A 270 -21.77 5.39 -13.70
N LYS A 271 -22.34 6.01 -14.76
CA LYS A 271 -23.70 5.76 -15.26
C LYS A 271 -23.73 4.88 -16.50
N CYS A 272 -22.74 5.00 -17.38
CA CYS A 272 -22.70 4.25 -18.63
C CYS A 272 -21.39 3.48 -18.82
N ASP A 273 -20.53 3.45 -17.80
CA ASP A 273 -19.25 2.73 -17.74
C ASP A 273 -18.26 3.09 -18.86
N HIS A 274 -18.53 4.20 -19.60
CA HIS A 274 -17.61 4.63 -20.65
C HIS A 274 -16.31 5.14 -20.05
N ILE A 275 -15.18 4.65 -20.54
CA ILE A 275 -13.81 5.04 -20.14
C ILE A 275 -13.28 6.04 -21.17
N PHE A 276 -12.68 7.14 -20.71
CA PHE A 276 -12.16 8.21 -21.55
C PHE A 276 -10.64 8.08 -21.68
N SER A 277 -10.13 7.87 -22.87
CA SER A 277 -8.69 7.85 -23.16
C SER A 277 -8.06 9.24 -23.14
N ASN A 278 -8.85 10.30 -23.26
CA ASN A 278 -8.42 11.68 -23.14
C ASN A 278 -9.33 12.40 -22.15
N TYR A 279 -8.73 13.05 -21.15
CA TYR A 279 -9.49 13.78 -20.16
C TYR A 279 -10.24 14.97 -20.75
N LEU A 280 -11.51 15.01 -20.46
CA LEU A 280 -12.39 16.12 -20.81
C LEU A 280 -12.73 16.88 -19.52
N HIS A 281 -12.32 18.15 -19.42
CA HIS A 281 -12.74 19.04 -18.35
C HIS A 281 -14.23 19.39 -18.48
N GLN A 282 -15.12 18.42 -18.20
CA GLN A 282 -16.58 18.55 -18.36
C GLN A 282 -17.27 18.02 -17.11
N ASP A 283 -18.38 18.70 -16.73
CA ASP A 283 -19.21 18.29 -15.59
C ASP A 283 -20.23 17.20 -15.95
N SER A 284 -20.34 16.85 -17.23
CA SER A 284 -21.31 15.87 -17.71
C SER A 284 -20.68 14.90 -18.69
N CYS A 285 -21.15 13.67 -18.66
CA CYS A 285 -20.71 12.63 -19.59
C CYS A 285 -21.16 12.97 -21.02
N PRO A 286 -20.26 13.10 -22.02
CA PRO A 286 -20.62 13.40 -23.40
C PRO A 286 -21.37 12.25 -24.10
N PHE A 287 -21.34 11.03 -23.56
CA PHE A 287 -22.01 9.86 -24.12
C PHE A 287 -23.47 9.71 -23.65
N CYS A 288 -23.70 9.85 -22.34
CA CYS A 288 -25.04 9.63 -21.78
C CYS A 288 -25.66 10.91 -21.20
N GLY A 289 -24.97 12.05 -21.24
CA GLY A 289 -25.47 13.34 -20.73
C GLY A 289 -25.57 13.45 -19.21
N ALA A 290 -25.23 12.40 -18.46
CA ALA A 290 -25.36 12.39 -16.99
C ALA A 290 -24.39 13.39 -16.35
N ARG A 291 -24.91 14.26 -15.47
CA ARG A 291 -24.13 15.22 -14.70
C ARG A 291 -23.63 14.57 -13.40
N GLY A 292 -22.45 14.99 -12.93
CA GLY A 292 -21.85 14.51 -11.68
C GLY A 292 -21.55 13.00 -11.65
N SER A 293 -21.46 12.37 -12.82
CA SER A 293 -21.23 10.93 -12.99
C SER A 293 -19.81 10.60 -13.42
N LEU A 294 -18.97 11.59 -13.68
CA LEU A 294 -17.58 11.38 -14.07
C LEU A 294 -16.73 11.15 -12.82
N VAL A 295 -16.08 10.00 -12.77
CA VAL A 295 -15.05 9.67 -11.78
C VAL A 295 -13.70 9.92 -12.43
N LYS A 296 -12.98 10.94 -11.94
CA LYS A 296 -11.70 11.37 -12.49
C LYS A 296 -10.65 10.27 -12.26
N GLY A 297 -9.97 9.85 -13.32
CA GLY A 297 -8.90 8.87 -13.24
C GLY A 297 -7.63 9.43 -12.62
N VAL A 298 -6.77 8.54 -12.12
CA VAL A 298 -5.50 8.91 -11.48
C VAL A 298 -4.58 9.64 -12.46
N PHE A 299 -4.44 9.13 -13.69
CA PHE A 299 -3.65 9.79 -14.73
C PHE A 299 -4.16 11.20 -15.02
N ASP A 300 -5.47 11.33 -15.25
CA ASP A 300 -6.09 12.60 -15.59
C ASP A 300 -6.00 13.60 -14.42
N ARG A 301 -6.10 13.11 -13.18
CA ARG A 301 -5.94 13.96 -11.99
C ARG A 301 -4.51 14.47 -11.84
N ILE A 302 -3.51 13.62 -12.06
CA ILE A 302 -2.10 14.04 -12.01
C ILE A 302 -1.81 15.05 -13.11
N GLU A 303 -2.32 14.84 -14.36
CA GLU A 303 -2.22 15.82 -15.44
C GLU A 303 -2.74 17.21 -15.05
N GLU A 304 -3.84 17.24 -14.28
CA GLU A 304 -4.47 18.50 -13.83
C GLU A 304 -3.64 19.25 -12.78
N ILE A 305 -3.05 18.52 -11.81
CA ILE A 305 -2.35 19.14 -10.67
C ILE A 305 -0.84 19.20 -10.83
N ALA A 306 -0.28 18.53 -11.85
CA ALA A 306 1.15 18.53 -12.12
C ALA A 306 1.63 19.95 -12.47
N ASP A 307 2.74 20.35 -11.87
CA ASP A 307 3.44 21.60 -12.17
C ASP A 307 4.64 21.39 -13.12
N ARG A 308 4.86 20.14 -13.54
CA ARG A 308 5.88 19.73 -14.51
C ARG A 308 5.28 18.86 -15.61
N LYS A 309 5.74 19.05 -16.85
CA LYS A 309 5.36 18.19 -17.99
C LYS A 309 6.06 16.83 -17.91
N GLU A 310 7.35 16.84 -17.57
CA GLU A 310 8.17 15.64 -17.43
C GLU A 310 8.53 15.40 -15.96
N PRO A 311 8.70 14.16 -15.52
CA PRO A 311 9.11 13.88 -14.15
C PRO A 311 10.52 14.39 -13.87
N LEU A 312 10.74 14.92 -12.70
CA LEU A 312 12.06 15.25 -12.19
C LEU A 312 12.35 14.40 -10.95
N HIS A 313 13.04 13.28 -11.16
CA HIS A 313 13.40 12.37 -10.07
C HIS A 313 14.53 12.96 -9.23
N PRO A 314 14.32 13.22 -7.92
CA PRO A 314 15.41 13.63 -7.05
C PRO A 314 16.40 12.47 -6.86
N ALA A 315 17.66 12.79 -6.52
CA ALA A 315 18.75 11.81 -6.45
C ALA A 315 18.49 10.64 -5.47
N HIS A 316 17.62 10.83 -4.48
CA HIS A 316 17.22 9.81 -3.52
C HIS A 316 16.02 8.97 -3.97
N ARG A 317 15.39 9.28 -5.10
CA ARG A 317 14.24 8.52 -5.60
C ARG A 317 14.70 7.14 -6.04
N PRO A 318 14.14 6.04 -5.46
CA PRO A 318 14.51 4.69 -5.85
C PRO A 318 14.00 4.36 -7.26
N ALA A 319 14.60 3.34 -7.87
CA ALA A 319 14.05 2.78 -9.10
C ALA A 319 12.64 2.24 -8.85
N TYR A 320 11.72 2.53 -9.77
CA TYR A 320 10.39 1.92 -9.81
C TYR A 320 10.38 0.78 -10.83
N HIS A 321 10.05 -0.41 -10.37
CA HIS A 321 9.94 -1.60 -11.20
C HIS A 321 8.47 -1.92 -11.44
N HIS A 322 8.03 -1.78 -12.69
CA HIS A 322 6.70 -2.25 -13.07
C HIS A 322 6.68 -3.78 -13.01
N GLN A 323 6.06 -4.31 -11.95
CA GLN A 323 5.99 -5.74 -11.69
C GLN A 323 4.58 -6.26 -11.94
N VAL A 324 4.52 -7.51 -12.42
CA VAL A 324 3.27 -8.25 -12.54
C VAL A 324 3.25 -9.31 -11.45
N PRO A 325 2.28 -9.27 -10.51
CA PRO A 325 2.10 -10.31 -9.50
C PRO A 325 1.98 -11.69 -10.16
N LEU A 326 2.53 -12.74 -9.54
CA LEU A 326 2.55 -14.08 -10.13
C LEU A 326 1.16 -14.58 -10.54
N GLU A 327 0.11 -14.23 -9.79
CA GLU A 327 -1.27 -14.60 -10.12
C GLU A 327 -1.81 -13.93 -11.40
N PHE A 328 -1.18 -12.85 -11.87
CA PHE A 328 -1.56 -12.13 -13.09
C PHE A 328 -0.72 -12.53 -14.30
N VAL A 329 0.35 -13.28 -14.08
CA VAL A 329 1.20 -13.79 -15.16
C VAL A 329 0.38 -14.81 -16.00
N PRO A 330 0.34 -14.65 -17.35
CA PRO A 330 -0.39 -15.56 -18.20
C PRO A 330 -0.04 -17.03 -17.93
N ARG A 331 -1.05 -17.87 -17.77
CA ARG A 331 -0.96 -19.32 -17.49
C ARG A 331 -0.45 -19.69 -16.09
N VAL A 332 -0.22 -18.74 -15.19
CA VAL A 332 0.03 -19.01 -13.78
C VAL A 332 -1.30 -19.09 -13.02
N GLY A 333 -1.98 -20.24 -13.14
CA GLY A 333 -3.13 -20.53 -12.29
C GLY A 333 -2.72 -21.12 -10.93
N LYS A 334 -3.69 -21.30 -10.03
CA LYS A 334 -3.47 -21.78 -8.65
C LYS A 334 -2.58 -23.04 -8.57
N GLY A 335 -2.78 -24.03 -9.46
CA GLY A 335 -1.96 -25.24 -9.47
C GLY A 335 -0.51 -24.99 -9.87
N THR A 336 -0.25 -24.08 -10.82
CA THR A 336 1.09 -23.67 -11.23
C THR A 336 1.79 -22.89 -10.12
N LEU A 337 1.08 -21.94 -9.49
CA LEU A 337 1.60 -21.19 -8.36
C LEU A 337 2.00 -22.12 -7.21
N ASN A 338 1.15 -23.09 -6.83
CA ASN A 338 1.48 -24.05 -5.78
C ASN A 338 2.72 -24.88 -6.10
N ARG A 339 2.93 -25.30 -7.38
CA ARG A 339 4.16 -26.02 -7.78
C ARG A 339 5.40 -25.13 -7.64
N LEU A 340 5.31 -23.85 -8.06
CA LEU A 340 6.40 -22.89 -7.91
C LEU A 340 6.75 -22.69 -6.42
N LEU A 341 5.76 -22.48 -5.55
CA LEU A 341 5.99 -22.33 -4.13
C LEU A 341 6.54 -23.59 -3.47
N SER A 342 6.10 -24.77 -3.89
CA SER A 342 6.68 -26.04 -3.40
C SER A 342 8.15 -26.21 -3.78
N ALA A 343 8.58 -25.66 -4.92
CA ALA A 343 9.97 -25.75 -5.37
C ALA A 343 10.85 -24.64 -4.82
N PHE A 344 10.35 -23.41 -4.74
CA PHE A 344 11.14 -22.22 -4.41
C PHE A 344 10.82 -21.64 -3.02
N GLY A 345 9.83 -22.16 -2.32
CA GLY A 345 9.40 -21.72 -1.00
C GLY A 345 8.43 -20.54 -1.04
N THR A 346 8.82 -19.38 -1.57
CA THR A 346 8.02 -18.16 -1.52
C THR A 346 7.89 -17.46 -2.87
N GLU A 347 6.91 -16.55 -2.98
CA GLU A 347 6.74 -15.70 -4.17
C GLU A 347 7.94 -14.79 -4.42
N MET A 348 8.54 -14.22 -3.36
CA MET A 348 9.76 -13.40 -3.49
C MET A 348 10.93 -14.21 -4.07
N ASN A 349 11.10 -15.47 -3.67
CA ASN A 349 12.13 -16.33 -4.27
C ASN A 349 11.85 -16.59 -5.75
N VAL A 350 10.60 -16.85 -6.13
CA VAL A 350 10.22 -16.99 -7.53
C VAL A 350 10.48 -15.70 -8.30
N LEU A 351 10.17 -14.53 -7.74
CA LEU A 351 10.28 -13.24 -8.43
C LEU A 351 11.72 -12.70 -8.50
N HIS A 352 12.58 -13.03 -7.54
CA HIS A 352 13.90 -12.39 -7.42
C HIS A 352 15.09 -13.33 -7.50
N LEU A 353 14.94 -14.61 -7.19
CA LEU A 353 16.08 -15.53 -7.05
C LEU A 353 16.10 -16.64 -8.10
N ALA A 354 14.94 -17.24 -8.43
CA ALA A 354 14.88 -18.37 -9.36
C ALA A 354 15.36 -17.96 -10.76
N SER A 355 16.32 -18.69 -11.32
CA SER A 355 16.78 -18.47 -12.70
C SER A 355 15.76 -19.01 -13.73
N LEU A 356 15.90 -18.63 -14.99
CA LEU A 356 15.05 -19.17 -16.07
C LEU A 356 15.13 -20.71 -16.14
N ASP A 357 16.32 -21.26 -15.98
CA ASP A 357 16.54 -22.73 -16.03
C ASP A 357 15.89 -23.42 -14.85
N ASP A 358 16.00 -22.85 -13.63
CA ASP A 358 15.31 -23.38 -12.44
C ASP A 358 13.79 -23.36 -12.65
N LEU A 359 13.25 -22.28 -13.20
CA LEU A 359 11.82 -22.17 -13.51
C LEU A 359 11.38 -23.23 -14.55
N LYS A 360 12.16 -23.43 -15.64
CA LYS A 360 11.89 -24.43 -16.66
C LYS A 360 11.90 -25.87 -16.11
N ALA A 361 12.67 -26.13 -15.06
CA ALA A 361 12.66 -27.44 -14.39
C ALA A 361 11.34 -27.72 -13.64
N VAL A 362 10.55 -26.70 -13.30
CA VAL A 362 9.33 -26.81 -12.45
C VAL A 362 8.05 -26.61 -13.27
N VAL A 363 8.08 -25.70 -14.25
CA VAL A 363 6.91 -25.33 -15.06
C VAL A 363 7.26 -25.41 -16.55
N LYS A 364 6.24 -25.33 -17.42
CA LYS A 364 6.46 -25.31 -18.88
C LYS A 364 7.29 -24.09 -19.29
N ASP A 365 8.14 -24.23 -20.30
CA ASP A 365 9.03 -23.19 -20.83
C ASP A 365 8.33 -21.85 -21.03
N GLU A 366 7.17 -21.86 -21.68
CA GLU A 366 6.36 -20.67 -21.91
C GLU A 366 5.94 -19.95 -20.61
N VAL A 367 5.64 -20.70 -19.55
CA VAL A 367 5.29 -20.12 -18.24
C VAL A 367 6.53 -19.53 -17.58
N ALA A 368 7.68 -20.22 -17.66
CA ALA A 368 8.95 -19.72 -17.14
C ALA A 368 9.37 -18.42 -17.84
N GLU A 369 9.25 -18.37 -19.15
CA GLU A 369 9.54 -17.19 -19.98
C GLU A 369 8.59 -16.01 -19.66
N ASN A 370 7.30 -16.27 -19.45
CA ASN A 370 6.34 -15.26 -19.01
C ASN A 370 6.68 -14.69 -17.61
N ILE A 371 7.13 -15.54 -16.67
CA ILE A 371 7.57 -15.07 -15.34
C ILE A 371 8.78 -14.14 -15.47
N VAL A 372 9.78 -14.50 -16.27
CA VAL A 372 10.94 -13.65 -16.52
C VAL A 372 10.54 -12.36 -17.23
N ALA A 373 9.68 -12.44 -18.26
CA ALA A 373 9.16 -11.26 -18.94
C ALA A 373 8.36 -10.33 -17.98
N ALA A 374 7.63 -10.91 -17.03
CA ALA A 374 6.93 -10.15 -15.99
C ALA A 374 7.91 -9.37 -15.08
N ARG A 375 9.00 -10.02 -14.64
CA ARG A 375 10.06 -9.37 -13.84
C ARG A 375 10.72 -8.18 -14.55
N GLU A 376 10.83 -8.28 -15.86
CA GLU A 376 11.52 -7.30 -16.71
C GLU A 376 10.57 -6.26 -17.31
N GLY A 377 9.28 -6.29 -16.93
CA GLY A 377 8.28 -5.35 -17.45
C GLY A 377 8.01 -5.49 -18.95
N ARG A 378 8.30 -6.65 -19.57
CA ARG A 378 8.18 -6.89 -21.02
C ARG A 378 6.84 -7.49 -21.46
N LEU A 379 5.93 -7.78 -20.54
CA LEU A 379 4.58 -8.26 -20.89
C LEU A 379 3.72 -7.12 -21.43
N GLY A 380 2.87 -7.44 -22.41
CA GLY A 380 1.89 -6.49 -22.92
C GLY A 380 0.82 -6.16 -21.88
N ILE A 381 0.26 -4.94 -21.95
CA ILE A 381 -0.75 -4.46 -21.01
C ILE A 381 -1.96 -3.92 -21.77
N ALA A 382 -3.14 -4.42 -21.43
CA ALA A 382 -4.42 -3.82 -21.78
C ALA A 382 -4.91 -3.00 -20.58
N SER A 383 -5.13 -1.70 -20.76
CA SER A 383 -5.47 -0.77 -19.69
C SER A 383 -6.76 -1.13 -18.98
N GLY A 384 -6.77 -0.92 -17.67
CA GLY A 384 -7.95 -0.97 -16.80
C GLY A 384 -8.70 0.36 -16.76
N GLY A 385 -9.86 0.35 -16.16
CA GLY A 385 -10.70 1.54 -15.97
C GLY A 385 -12.10 1.14 -15.52
N GLY A 386 -12.91 2.12 -15.10
CA GLY A 386 -14.30 1.86 -14.71
C GLY A 386 -14.46 0.92 -13.50
N GLY A 387 -13.46 0.88 -12.62
CA GLY A 387 -13.46 -0.04 -11.48
C GLY A 387 -12.95 -1.45 -11.79
N ILE A 388 -12.50 -1.72 -13.03
CA ILE A 388 -12.00 -3.02 -13.48
C ILE A 388 -10.49 -2.91 -13.72
N TYR A 389 -9.72 -3.87 -13.17
CA TYR A 389 -8.28 -3.97 -13.42
C TYR A 389 -7.98 -4.25 -14.90
N GLY A 390 -6.89 -3.68 -15.39
CA GLY A 390 -6.30 -4.02 -16.67
C GLY A 390 -5.88 -5.50 -16.73
N LYS A 391 -5.52 -5.94 -17.92
CA LYS A 391 -5.10 -7.32 -18.18
C LYS A 391 -3.69 -7.34 -18.72
N VAL A 392 -2.92 -8.32 -18.24
CA VAL A 392 -1.61 -8.64 -18.81
C VAL A 392 -1.84 -9.52 -20.03
N THR A 393 -1.19 -9.17 -21.13
CA THR A 393 -1.21 -9.93 -22.40
C THR A 393 0.18 -10.46 -22.72
N GLN A 394 0.24 -11.47 -23.57
CA GLN A 394 1.51 -12.00 -24.07
C GLN A 394 2.14 -11.06 -25.09
#